data_b22920c887de211ee7fd720bdcbf8b46
#
_entry.id   b22920c887de211ee7fd720bdcbf8b46
#
_cell.length_a   1.000
_cell.length_b   1.000
_cell.length_c   1.000
_cell.angle_alpha   90.00
_cell.angle_beta   90.00
_cell.angle_gamma   90.00
#
_symmetry.space_group_name_H-M   'P 1'
#
loop_
_entity.id
_entity.type
_entity.pdbx_description
1 polymer ?
#
loop_
_entity_poly.entity_id
_entity_poly.type
_entity_poly.pdbx_seq_one_letter_code
_entity_poly.pdbx_strand_id
1 'polypeptide(L)'
;AMQKVKNREHGAQSWYLDVNLLANYWGEGARVYHHTAPISMNYALHESLRLALEEGLENRWARHESNHNRLKAGLGDLGLSLTAQEGHRLWQLNAVGVPDGVDEAGVRTMLLNEHGIEIGPGLGPLQGKVWRVGLMGHSSSEENVDRFLGALKSLL
;
A
#
# COMPACT_ATOMS: atom_id res chain seq x y z
N ALA A 1 -4.27 -12.78 -27.41
CA ALA A 1 -3.20 -12.93 -26.41
C ALA A 1 -2.76 -14.39 -26.26
N MET A 2 -3.64 -15.36 -25.97
CA MET A 2 -3.29 -16.79 -25.75
C MET A 2 -2.59 -17.44 -26.95
N GLN A 3 -2.97 -17.12 -28.19
CA GLN A 3 -2.31 -17.65 -29.38
C GLN A 3 -0.81 -17.28 -29.45
N LYS A 4 -0.45 -16.04 -29.05
CA LYS A 4 0.96 -15.61 -28.96
C LYS A 4 1.72 -16.36 -27.85
N VAL A 5 1.05 -16.68 -26.75
CA VAL A 5 1.65 -17.43 -25.65
C VAL A 5 1.91 -18.88 -26.08
N LYS A 6 0.97 -19.51 -26.78
CA LYS A 6 1.12 -20.88 -27.31
C LYS A 6 2.22 -21.01 -28.35
N ASN A 7 2.41 -19.97 -29.16
CA ASN A 7 3.36 -19.98 -30.29
C ASN A 7 4.73 -19.38 -29.90
N ARG A 8 5.06 -19.25 -28.62
CA ARG A 8 6.38 -18.80 -28.20
C ARG A 8 7.47 -19.78 -28.61
N GLU A 9 8.59 -19.24 -29.10
CA GLU A 9 9.80 -20.01 -29.41
C GLU A 9 10.42 -20.59 -28.13
N HIS A 10 10.36 -19.80 -27.03
CA HIS A 10 10.83 -20.23 -25.71
C HIS A 10 9.67 -20.27 -24.73
N GLY A 11 9.54 -21.37 -23.98
CA GLY A 11 8.55 -21.54 -22.93
C GLY A 11 8.74 -20.57 -21.76
N ALA A 12 7.79 -20.55 -20.82
CA ALA A 12 7.95 -19.80 -19.58
C ALA A 12 9.10 -20.40 -18.74
N GLN A 13 9.94 -19.53 -18.16
CA GLN A 13 11.03 -19.98 -17.28
C GLN A 13 10.52 -20.54 -15.96
N SER A 14 9.35 -20.11 -15.53
CA SER A 14 8.72 -20.57 -14.31
C SER A 14 7.55 -21.50 -14.62
N TRP A 15 7.63 -22.76 -14.16
CA TRP A 15 6.51 -23.70 -14.24
C TRP A 15 5.25 -23.14 -13.60
N TYR A 16 5.35 -22.50 -12.44
CA TYR A 16 4.23 -21.93 -11.70
C TYR A 16 3.50 -20.82 -12.47
N LEU A 17 4.24 -20.02 -13.23
CA LEU A 17 3.70 -18.88 -14.00
C LEU A 17 3.45 -19.23 -15.48
N ASP A 18 3.54 -20.49 -15.86
CA ASP A 18 3.26 -20.92 -17.24
C ASP A 18 1.77 -20.92 -17.54
N VAL A 19 1.31 -19.86 -18.22
CA VAL A 19 -0.10 -19.68 -18.61
C VAL A 19 -0.58 -20.77 -19.56
N ASN A 20 0.30 -21.42 -20.36
CA ASN A 20 -0.08 -22.55 -21.20
C ASN A 20 -0.51 -23.76 -20.35
N LEU A 21 0.23 -24.04 -19.29
CA LEU A 21 -0.12 -25.12 -18.36
C LEU A 21 -1.38 -24.77 -17.55
N LEU A 22 -1.51 -23.53 -17.12
CA LEU A 22 -2.70 -23.02 -16.42
C LEU A 22 -3.95 -23.07 -17.30
N ALA A 23 -3.81 -22.86 -18.61
CA ALA A 23 -4.94 -22.89 -19.55
C ALA A 23 -5.67 -24.26 -19.57
N ASN A 24 -5.03 -25.32 -19.12
CA ASN A 24 -5.65 -26.64 -18.99
C ASN A 24 -6.78 -26.69 -17.96
N TYR A 25 -6.87 -25.72 -17.03
CA TYR A 25 -8.00 -25.58 -16.12
C TYR A 25 -9.28 -25.08 -16.80
N TRP A 26 -9.14 -24.39 -17.95
CA TRP A 26 -10.25 -23.68 -18.64
C TRP A 26 -10.65 -24.35 -19.98
N GLY A 27 -9.96 -25.41 -20.36
CA GLY A 27 -10.25 -26.13 -21.61
C GLY A 27 -11.53 -26.96 -21.53
N GLU A 28 -12.05 -27.38 -22.70
CA GLU A 28 -13.24 -28.25 -22.81
C GLU A 28 -12.97 -29.70 -22.42
N GLY A 29 -11.73 -30.07 -22.16
CA GLY A 29 -11.30 -31.42 -21.77
C GLY A 29 -11.42 -31.69 -20.28
N ALA A 30 -10.93 -32.87 -19.86
CA ALA A 30 -10.81 -33.19 -18.44
C ALA A 30 -9.89 -32.18 -17.74
N ARG A 31 -10.36 -31.67 -16.61
CA ARG A 31 -9.59 -30.71 -15.80
C ARG A 31 -8.25 -31.31 -15.38
N VAL A 32 -7.18 -30.62 -15.73
CA VAL A 32 -5.83 -31.00 -15.34
C VAL A 32 -5.35 -30.13 -14.18
N TYR A 33 -5.05 -30.78 -13.05
CA TYR A 33 -4.50 -30.08 -11.89
C TYR A 33 -3.06 -29.62 -12.20
N HIS A 34 -2.78 -28.36 -11.94
CA HIS A 34 -1.44 -27.79 -12.06
C HIS A 34 -0.84 -27.50 -10.68
N HIS A 35 -1.48 -26.68 -9.87
CA HIS A 35 -1.06 -26.37 -8.51
C HIS A 35 -2.24 -25.93 -7.65
N THR A 36 -2.06 -25.95 -6.32
CA THR A 36 -3.06 -25.43 -5.41
C THR A 36 -3.09 -23.91 -5.48
N ALA A 37 -4.25 -23.34 -5.80
CA ALA A 37 -4.44 -21.91 -5.77
C ALA A 37 -4.20 -21.33 -4.35
N PRO A 38 -3.76 -20.07 -4.21
CA PRO A 38 -3.57 -19.42 -2.91
C PRO A 38 -4.93 -19.06 -2.30
N ILE A 39 -5.65 -20.07 -1.78
CA ILE A 39 -7.06 -20.00 -1.40
C ILE A 39 -7.32 -18.91 -0.36
N SER A 40 -6.50 -18.84 0.70
CA SER A 40 -6.65 -17.81 1.75
C SER A 40 -6.51 -16.40 1.20
N MET A 41 -5.58 -16.19 0.25
CA MET A 41 -5.41 -14.90 -0.43
C MET A 41 -6.61 -14.57 -1.32
N ASN A 42 -7.19 -15.57 -1.98
CA ASN A 42 -8.39 -15.38 -2.81
C ASN A 42 -9.59 -14.98 -1.94
N TYR A 43 -9.77 -15.59 -0.77
CA TYR A 43 -10.81 -15.17 0.18
C TYR A 43 -10.58 -13.74 0.69
N ALA A 44 -9.33 -13.41 1.05
CA ALA A 44 -8.99 -12.04 1.46
C ALA A 44 -9.25 -11.01 0.36
N LEU A 45 -8.89 -11.34 -0.89
CA LEU A 45 -9.17 -10.49 -2.05
C LEU A 45 -10.67 -10.32 -2.28
N HIS A 46 -11.43 -11.42 -2.23
CA HIS A 46 -12.89 -11.39 -2.37
C HIS A 46 -13.52 -10.44 -1.34
N GLU A 47 -13.15 -10.58 -0.06
CA GLU A 47 -13.67 -9.73 1.00
C GLU A 47 -13.25 -8.27 0.83
N SER A 48 -12.01 -8.01 0.43
CA SER A 48 -11.53 -6.65 0.16
C SER A 48 -12.30 -5.98 -0.97
N LEU A 49 -12.62 -6.73 -2.03
CA LEU A 49 -13.42 -6.24 -3.16
C LEU A 49 -14.89 -6.01 -2.73
N ARG A 50 -15.46 -6.92 -1.92
CA ARG A 50 -16.81 -6.76 -1.38
C ARG A 50 -16.94 -5.46 -0.60
N LEU A 51 -15.99 -5.20 0.33
CA LEU A 51 -15.97 -3.96 1.12
C LEU A 51 -15.78 -2.71 0.25
N ALA A 52 -14.94 -2.78 -0.79
CA ALA A 52 -14.75 -1.67 -1.70
C ALA A 52 -16.01 -1.34 -2.51
N LEU A 53 -16.75 -2.37 -2.94
CA LEU A 53 -18.03 -2.21 -3.66
C LEU A 53 -19.14 -1.70 -2.74
N GLU A 54 -19.19 -2.17 -1.49
CA GLU A 54 -20.17 -1.72 -0.49
C GLU A 54 -19.98 -0.25 -0.12
N GLU A 55 -18.74 0.19 0.06
CA GLU A 55 -18.42 1.61 0.29
C GLU A 55 -18.72 2.48 -0.93
N GLY A 56 -18.53 1.95 -2.14
CA GLY A 56 -18.55 2.66 -3.41
C GLY A 56 -17.23 3.40 -3.69
N LEU A 57 -16.81 3.40 -4.96
CA LEU A 57 -15.49 3.93 -5.34
C LEU A 57 -15.37 5.44 -5.08
N GLU A 58 -16.40 6.21 -5.41
CA GLU A 58 -16.42 7.66 -5.21
C GLU A 58 -16.31 8.03 -3.72
N ASN A 59 -17.05 7.35 -2.85
CA ASN A 59 -16.97 7.55 -1.40
C ASN A 59 -15.59 7.17 -0.88
N ARG A 60 -15.05 6.06 -1.38
CA ARG A 60 -13.72 5.59 -1.00
C ARG A 60 -12.63 6.56 -1.41
N TRP A 61 -12.70 7.15 -2.59
CA TRP A 61 -11.76 8.18 -3.05
C TRP A 61 -11.87 9.44 -2.19
N ALA A 62 -13.08 9.94 -1.98
CA ALA A 62 -13.33 11.12 -1.15
C ALA A 62 -12.80 10.94 0.28
N ARG A 63 -12.99 9.77 0.89
CA ARG A 63 -12.46 9.44 2.21
C ARG A 63 -10.92 9.47 2.23
N HIS A 64 -10.27 8.89 1.23
CA HIS A 64 -8.80 8.91 1.13
C HIS A 64 -8.27 10.33 0.93
N GLU A 65 -8.92 11.12 0.09
CA GLU A 65 -8.55 12.53 -0.12
C GLU A 65 -8.71 13.36 1.16
N SER A 66 -9.84 13.23 1.85
CA SER A 66 -10.11 13.92 3.11
C SER A 66 -9.05 13.59 4.16
N ASN A 67 -8.72 12.32 4.34
CA ASN A 67 -7.71 11.87 5.29
C ASN A 67 -6.29 12.31 4.90
N HIS A 68 -5.96 12.33 3.61
CA HIS A 68 -4.71 12.89 3.12
C HIS A 68 -4.60 14.39 3.45
N ASN A 69 -5.65 15.16 3.20
CA ASN A 69 -5.67 16.59 3.48
C ASN A 69 -5.57 16.87 4.98
N ARG A 70 -6.23 16.07 5.82
CA ARG A 70 -6.11 16.12 7.29
C ARG A 70 -4.67 15.84 7.73
N LEU A 71 -4.06 14.77 7.22
CA LEU A 71 -2.66 14.45 7.49
C LEU A 71 -1.73 15.61 7.07
N LYS A 72 -1.90 16.12 5.85
CA LYS A 72 -1.10 17.24 5.31
C LYS A 72 -1.19 18.47 6.21
N ALA A 73 -2.39 18.84 6.65
CA ALA A 73 -2.60 19.98 7.54
C ALA A 73 -1.90 19.78 8.89
N GLY A 74 -2.13 18.63 9.55
CA GLY A 74 -1.50 18.34 10.84
C GLY A 74 0.03 18.22 10.78
N LEU A 75 0.59 17.71 9.68
CA LEU A 75 2.04 17.74 9.47
C LEU A 75 2.56 19.17 9.34
N GLY A 76 1.82 20.05 8.63
CA GLY A 76 2.14 21.48 8.53
C GLY A 76 2.16 22.17 9.89
N ASP A 77 1.22 21.86 10.79
CA ASP A 77 1.19 22.38 12.17
C ASP A 77 2.40 21.92 13.00
N LEU A 78 3.02 20.81 12.63
CA LEU A 78 4.26 20.30 13.22
C LEU A 78 5.54 20.82 12.53
N GLY A 79 5.39 21.70 11.53
CA GLY A 79 6.53 22.20 10.75
C GLY A 79 7.07 21.17 9.72
N LEU A 80 6.33 20.10 9.46
CA LEU A 80 6.71 19.05 8.52
C LEU A 80 6.05 19.25 7.15
N SER A 81 6.68 18.71 6.11
CA SER A 81 6.17 18.80 4.75
C SER A 81 6.23 17.47 4.01
N LEU A 82 5.34 17.33 3.03
CA LEU A 82 5.37 16.23 2.08
C LEU A 82 6.40 16.54 0.98
N THR A 83 7.26 15.56 0.68
CA THR A 83 8.36 15.73 -0.30
C THR A 83 7.88 15.64 -1.75
N ALA A 84 6.75 14.97 -2.02
CA ALA A 84 6.19 14.91 -3.36
C ALA A 84 5.62 16.27 -3.78
N GLN A 85 5.80 16.60 -5.06
CA GLN A 85 5.31 17.82 -5.66
C GLN A 85 3.80 17.95 -5.48
N GLU A 86 3.34 19.15 -5.13
CA GLU A 86 1.91 19.46 -5.03
C GLU A 86 1.21 19.25 -6.39
N GLY A 87 -0.02 18.71 -6.36
CA GLY A 87 -0.75 18.31 -7.57
C GLY A 87 -0.37 16.94 -8.13
N HIS A 88 0.70 16.31 -7.62
CA HIS A 88 1.17 14.97 -8.04
C HIS A 88 1.27 13.98 -6.87
N ARG A 89 0.60 14.27 -5.76
CA ARG A 89 0.62 13.46 -4.54
C ARG A 89 -0.41 12.33 -4.62
N LEU A 90 -0.02 11.16 -4.13
CA LEU A 90 -0.95 10.06 -3.87
C LEU A 90 -1.58 10.26 -2.49
N TRP A 91 -2.90 10.12 -2.41
CA TRP A 91 -3.59 10.20 -1.11
C TRP A 91 -3.26 9.01 -0.21
N GLN A 92 -2.95 7.87 -0.81
CA GLN A 92 -2.72 6.61 -0.10
C GLN A 92 -1.30 6.46 0.46
N LEU A 93 -0.31 7.17 -0.10
CA LEU A 93 1.09 7.05 0.32
C LEU A 93 1.76 8.42 0.38
N ASN A 94 2.20 8.78 1.56
CA ASN A 94 2.72 10.10 1.87
C ASN A 94 4.19 10.01 2.29
N ALA A 95 5.09 10.62 1.52
CA ALA A 95 6.49 10.75 1.88
C ALA A 95 6.68 12.06 2.65
N VAL A 96 6.93 11.96 3.94
CA VAL A 96 7.12 13.07 4.89
C VAL A 96 8.60 13.32 5.07
N GLY A 97 9.06 14.54 4.85
CA GLY A 97 10.47 14.91 5.08
C GLY A 97 10.85 14.80 6.54
N VAL A 98 11.99 14.18 6.81
CA VAL A 98 12.57 14.11 8.15
C VAL A 98 13.34 15.41 8.41
N PRO A 99 13.08 16.13 9.51
CA PRO A 99 13.82 17.33 9.85
C PRO A 99 15.31 17.05 10.12
N ASP A 100 16.15 18.04 9.86
CA ASP A 100 17.56 17.95 10.20
C ASP A 100 17.76 17.67 11.69
N GLY A 101 18.65 16.74 12.02
CA GLY A 101 18.97 16.38 13.40
C GLY A 101 18.01 15.37 14.04
N VAL A 102 16.91 15.00 13.40
CA VAL A 102 15.98 13.99 13.89
C VAL A 102 16.46 12.58 13.50
N ASP A 103 16.49 11.66 14.46
CA ASP A 103 16.77 10.25 14.21
C ASP A 103 15.56 9.58 13.54
N GLU A 104 15.63 9.44 12.22
CA GLU A 104 14.56 8.83 11.40
C GLU A 104 14.17 7.43 11.91
N ALA A 105 15.15 6.59 12.18
CA ALA A 105 14.92 5.21 12.60
C ALA A 105 14.43 5.12 14.05
N GLY A 106 14.96 5.97 14.94
CA GLY A 106 14.52 6.07 16.31
C GLY A 106 13.06 6.46 16.43
N VAL A 107 12.61 7.48 15.69
CA VAL A 107 11.20 7.89 15.66
C VAL A 107 10.29 6.74 15.20
N ARG A 108 10.65 6.01 14.14
CA ARG A 108 9.86 4.84 13.70
C ARG A 108 9.79 3.75 14.76
N THR A 109 10.89 3.50 15.42
CA THR A 109 10.98 2.50 16.50
C THR A 109 10.09 2.88 17.67
N MET A 110 10.10 4.15 18.10
CA MET A 110 9.22 4.64 19.17
C MET A 110 7.74 4.63 18.77
N LEU A 111 7.41 5.06 17.56
CA LEU A 111 6.04 4.95 17.02
C LEU A 111 5.52 3.51 17.11
N LEU A 112 6.34 2.54 16.74
CA LEU A 112 5.94 1.12 16.81
C LEU A 112 5.81 0.64 18.25
N ASN A 113 6.83 0.85 19.08
CA ASN A 113 6.92 0.22 20.41
C ASN A 113 6.02 0.89 21.45
N GLU A 114 5.85 2.21 21.40
CA GLU A 114 5.10 2.97 22.40
C GLU A 114 3.67 3.27 21.95
N HIS A 115 3.45 3.43 20.65
CA HIS A 115 2.14 3.80 20.12
C HIS A 115 1.48 2.71 19.25
N GLY A 116 2.17 1.60 18.93
CA GLY A 116 1.68 0.54 18.06
C GLY A 116 1.40 1.03 16.63
N ILE A 117 2.19 2.00 16.14
CA ILE A 117 2.05 2.58 14.81
C ILE A 117 3.30 2.25 14.00
N GLU A 118 3.12 1.49 12.92
CA GLU A 118 4.20 1.17 11.98
C GLU A 118 4.14 2.08 10.76
N ILE A 119 5.26 2.75 10.46
CA ILE A 119 5.46 3.51 9.23
C ILE A 119 6.75 3.06 8.53
N GLY A 120 6.84 3.27 7.21
CA GLY A 120 7.97 2.81 6.43
C GLY A 120 9.13 3.81 6.37
N PRO A 121 10.39 3.35 6.23
CA PRO A 121 11.54 4.20 5.91
C PRO A 121 11.51 4.65 4.46
N GLY A 122 12.27 5.68 4.12
CA GLY A 122 12.61 6.00 2.73
C GLY A 122 13.38 4.88 2.05
N LEU A 123 13.30 4.80 0.71
CA LEU A 123 13.98 3.78 -0.09
C LEU A 123 15.01 4.44 -1.02
N GLY A 124 16.11 3.74 -1.27
CA GLY A 124 17.17 4.19 -2.16
C GLY A 124 17.68 5.60 -1.79
N PRO A 125 17.66 6.59 -2.69
CA PRO A 125 18.13 7.96 -2.42
C PRO A 125 17.38 8.70 -1.31
N LEU A 126 16.21 8.20 -0.91
CA LEU A 126 15.36 8.79 0.16
C LEU A 126 15.56 8.11 1.51
N GLN A 127 16.43 7.10 1.61
CA GLN A 127 16.72 6.42 2.87
C GLN A 127 17.26 7.42 3.92
N GLY A 128 16.67 7.39 5.11
CA GLY A 128 16.99 8.31 6.20
C GLY A 128 16.50 9.75 6.02
N LYS A 129 15.86 10.08 4.89
CA LYS A 129 15.42 11.44 4.57
C LYS A 129 13.91 11.61 4.63
N VAL A 130 13.16 10.53 4.57
CA VAL A 130 11.70 10.58 4.60
C VAL A 130 11.14 9.41 5.41
N TRP A 131 9.99 9.65 6.04
CA TRP A 131 9.07 8.62 6.49
C TRP A 131 8.01 8.37 5.42
N ARG A 132 7.61 7.12 5.22
CA ARG A 132 6.49 6.78 4.34
C ARG A 132 5.26 6.42 5.18
N VAL A 133 4.28 7.30 5.14
CA VAL A 133 3.02 7.15 5.87
C VAL A 133 1.94 6.64 4.91
N GLY A 134 1.42 5.44 5.17
CA GLY A 134 0.39 4.81 4.38
C GLY A 134 -1.01 5.11 4.93
N LEU A 135 -1.90 5.61 4.07
CA LEU A 135 -3.33 5.76 4.34
C LEU A 135 -4.10 4.87 3.36
N MET A 136 -4.02 3.55 3.56
CA MET A 136 -4.51 2.59 2.57
C MET A 136 -5.72 1.82 3.09
N GLY A 137 -6.81 1.80 2.31
CA GLY A 137 -7.98 0.98 2.60
C GLY A 137 -8.56 1.25 3.98
N HIS A 138 -8.61 0.23 4.82
CA HIS A 138 -9.18 0.31 6.18
C HIS A 138 -8.40 1.25 7.11
N SER A 139 -7.08 1.35 6.95
CA SER A 139 -6.27 2.24 7.79
C SER A 139 -6.44 3.73 7.47
N SER A 140 -7.08 4.09 6.35
CA SER A 140 -7.41 5.47 6.01
C SER A 140 -8.66 5.92 6.77
N SER A 141 -8.50 6.37 8.01
CA SER A 141 -9.53 6.95 8.85
C SER A 141 -9.03 8.21 9.56
N GLU A 142 -9.96 9.09 9.94
CA GLU A 142 -9.63 10.31 10.71
C GLU A 142 -8.96 9.96 12.04
N GLU A 143 -9.49 8.94 12.74
CA GLU A 143 -8.95 8.46 14.01
C GLU A 143 -7.48 8.04 13.88
N ASN A 144 -7.15 7.27 12.85
CA ASN A 144 -5.76 6.83 12.62
C ASN A 144 -4.83 8.00 12.29
N VAL A 145 -5.31 8.98 11.52
CA VAL A 145 -4.55 10.20 11.21
C VAL A 145 -4.26 10.98 12.49
N ASP A 146 -5.28 11.22 13.31
CA ASP A 146 -5.14 11.99 14.56
C ASP A 146 -4.23 11.28 15.55
N ARG A 147 -4.39 9.97 15.69
CA ARG A 147 -3.53 9.14 16.52
C ARG A 147 -2.06 9.20 16.07
N PHE A 148 -1.81 9.11 14.78
CA PHE A 148 -0.46 9.23 14.22
C PHE A 148 0.13 10.62 14.48
N LEU A 149 -0.61 11.70 14.19
CA LEU A 149 -0.15 13.07 14.40
C LEU A 149 0.13 13.35 15.88
N GLY A 150 -0.74 12.87 16.78
CA GLY A 150 -0.55 13.01 18.23
C GLY A 150 0.70 12.28 18.73
N ALA A 151 0.91 11.04 18.26
CA ALA A 151 2.12 10.27 18.58
C ALA A 151 3.38 10.94 18.01
N LEU A 152 3.36 11.34 16.75
CA LEU A 152 4.51 12.00 16.11
C LEU A 152 4.89 13.30 16.84
N LYS A 153 3.88 14.10 17.23
CA LYS A 153 4.10 15.34 18.00
C LYS A 153 4.82 15.11 19.33
N SER A 154 4.60 13.97 19.98
CA SER A 154 5.26 13.67 21.27
C SER A 154 6.70 13.19 21.13
N LEU A 155 7.13 12.88 19.88
CA LEU A 155 8.45 12.33 19.58
C LEU A 155 9.39 13.32 18.88
N LEU A 156 8.90 14.49 18.48
CA LEU A 156 9.65 15.59 17.87
C LEU A 156 9.89 16.72 18.86
#